data_5ae30da739ef92bdd5c5760b377c0f72
#
_entry.id   5ae30da739ef92bdd5c5760b377c0f72
#
_cell.length_a   1.000
_cell.length_b   1.000
_cell.length_c   1.000
_cell.angle_alpha   90.00
_cell.angle_beta   90.00
_cell.angle_gamma   90.00
#
_symmetry.space_group_name_H-M   'P 1'
#
loop_
_entity.id
_entity.type
_entity.pdbx_description
1 polymer ?
#
loop_
_entity_poly.entity_id
_entity_poly.type
_entity_poly.pdbx_seq_one_letter_code
_entity_poly.pdbx_strand_id
1 'polypeptide(L)'
;MRKARLTFLGTGTSQGVPIIGCKCDVCTSPDTRDKRFRSSVFVEYEGLGILVDAGPDFRMQMLAHDLCHLDAILLTHNHKDHTGGLDDVRSLNYIDKRAAEIYCERNVLDDLIKEYPYVFAFPKYPGAPEWHLHVIDENPFLVYPNAKDMELVWVHDVGYHYKTP
;
A
#
# COMPACT_ATOMS: atom_id res chain seq x y z
N MET A 1 -20.07 18.63 7.09
CA MET A 1 -18.72 18.56 6.49
C MET A 1 -18.30 17.10 6.44
N ARG A 2 -17.97 16.60 5.26
CA ARG A 2 -17.36 15.26 5.09
C ARG A 2 -15.97 15.27 5.74
N LYS A 3 -15.66 14.26 6.51
CA LYS A 3 -14.37 14.15 7.23
C LYS A 3 -13.56 13.00 6.66
N ALA A 4 -12.31 13.25 6.31
CA ALA A 4 -11.32 12.22 6.08
C ALA A 4 -10.51 12.00 7.35
N ARG A 5 -10.14 10.76 7.64
CA ARG A 5 -9.17 10.40 8.68
C ARG A 5 -7.93 9.84 8.01
N LEU A 6 -6.78 10.40 8.36
CA LEU A 6 -5.49 9.96 7.88
C LEU A 6 -4.71 9.37 9.04
N THR A 7 -4.26 8.11 8.87
CA THR A 7 -3.48 7.36 9.86
C THR A 7 -2.11 7.04 9.29
N PHE A 8 -1.05 7.52 9.92
CA PHE A 8 0.31 7.13 9.57
C PHE A 8 0.60 5.73 10.11
N LEU A 9 0.76 4.75 9.23
CA LEU A 9 1.07 3.37 9.58
C LEU A 9 2.57 3.17 9.79
N GLY A 10 3.38 4.03 9.17
CA GLY A 10 4.81 4.05 9.32
C GLY A 10 5.39 5.40 8.93
N THR A 11 6.40 5.85 9.68
CA THR A 11 7.09 7.13 9.50
C THR A 11 8.61 6.95 9.46
N GLY A 12 9.08 5.71 9.33
CA GLY A 12 10.49 5.41 9.11
C GLY A 12 10.90 5.70 7.67
N THR A 13 12.21 5.65 7.43
CA THR A 13 12.76 5.73 6.06
C THR A 13 12.59 4.39 5.35
N SER A 14 13.18 4.25 4.15
CA SER A 14 13.22 2.99 3.38
C SER A 14 13.70 1.76 4.16
N GLN A 15 14.45 1.97 5.25
CA GLN A 15 14.96 0.88 6.11
C GLN A 15 14.17 0.72 7.41
N GLY A 16 13.23 1.60 7.70
CA GLY A 16 12.56 1.67 8.99
C GLY A 16 13.49 2.17 10.12
N VAL A 17 12.98 2.17 11.34
CA VAL A 17 13.77 2.48 12.55
C VAL A 17 13.41 1.46 13.62
N PRO A 18 14.38 0.77 14.24
CA PRO A 18 15.85 0.84 14.06
C PRO A 18 16.32 0.23 12.72
N ILE A 19 17.45 0.73 12.23
CA ILE A 19 18.13 0.19 11.07
C ILE A 19 18.96 -1.02 11.49
N ILE A 20 18.93 -2.08 10.69
CA ILE A 20 19.67 -3.33 10.97
C ILE A 20 21.17 -3.02 11.15
N GLY A 21 21.71 -3.42 12.33
CA GLY A 21 23.12 -3.23 12.69
C GLY A 21 23.50 -1.82 13.14
N CYS A 22 22.62 -0.83 13.06
CA CYS A 22 22.89 0.52 13.56
C CYS A 22 22.94 0.55 15.10
N LYS A 23 23.92 1.27 15.66
CA LYS A 23 24.16 1.41 17.10
C LYS A 23 24.01 2.85 17.61
N CYS A 24 23.43 3.75 16.80
CA CYS A 24 23.17 5.12 17.25
C CYS A 24 22.10 5.18 18.35
N ASP A 25 22.04 6.30 19.04
CA ASP A 25 21.14 6.49 20.19
C ASP A 25 19.66 6.23 19.85
N VAL A 26 19.21 6.62 18.66
CA VAL A 26 17.82 6.38 18.20
C VAL A 26 17.57 4.90 17.95
N CYS A 27 18.49 4.21 17.25
CA CYS A 27 18.29 2.79 16.90
C CYS A 27 18.40 1.87 18.14
N THR A 28 19.14 2.27 19.17
CA THR A 28 19.28 1.54 20.43
C THR A 28 18.34 2.04 21.53
N SER A 29 17.58 3.09 21.29
CA SER A 29 16.63 3.67 22.24
C SER A 29 15.59 2.64 22.71
N PRO A 30 15.25 2.59 24.01
CA PRO A 30 14.14 1.82 24.54
C PRO A 30 12.77 2.47 24.26
N ASP A 31 12.73 3.71 23.81
CA ASP A 31 11.48 4.44 23.51
C ASP A 31 10.77 3.81 22.32
N THR A 32 9.50 3.46 22.50
CA THR A 32 8.67 2.87 21.43
C THR A 32 8.43 3.83 20.27
N ARG A 33 8.52 5.14 20.48
CA ARG A 33 8.42 6.16 19.42
C ARG A 33 9.60 6.13 18.45
N ASP A 34 10.72 5.51 18.86
CA ASP A 34 11.89 5.26 18.02
C ASP A 34 11.80 3.91 17.28
N LYS A 35 10.66 3.23 17.35
CA LYS A 35 10.36 2.01 16.60
C LYS A 35 9.32 2.34 15.52
N ARG A 36 9.81 2.62 14.31
CA ARG A 36 8.95 3.13 13.23
C ARG A 36 9.05 2.24 12.00
N PHE A 37 7.91 1.74 11.55
CA PHE A 37 7.78 1.04 10.28
C PHE A 37 8.13 1.97 9.11
N ARG A 38 8.42 1.38 7.94
CA ARG A 38 8.59 2.08 6.67
C ARG A 38 7.34 2.88 6.33
N SER A 39 7.53 3.92 5.51
CA SER A 39 6.45 4.87 5.18
C SER A 39 5.25 4.16 4.59
N SER A 40 4.10 4.39 5.18
CA SER A 40 2.78 4.03 4.65
C SER A 40 1.71 4.85 5.37
N VAL A 41 0.62 5.11 4.66
CA VAL A 41 -0.51 5.90 5.18
C VAL A 41 -1.82 5.20 4.83
N PHE A 42 -2.74 5.20 5.79
CA PHE A 42 -4.11 4.75 5.58
C PHE A 42 -5.07 5.93 5.64
N VAL A 43 -5.91 6.08 4.65
CA VAL A 43 -6.91 7.13 4.53
C VAL A 43 -8.30 6.52 4.60
N GLU A 44 -9.10 6.98 5.54
CA GLU A 44 -10.51 6.63 5.63
C GLU A 44 -11.36 7.84 5.19
N TYR A 45 -12.24 7.62 4.24
CA TYR A 45 -13.15 8.64 3.75
C TYR A 45 -14.50 8.02 3.39
N GLU A 46 -15.55 8.44 4.09
CA GLU A 46 -16.93 7.97 3.85
C GLU A 46 -17.09 6.44 3.77
N GLY A 47 -16.35 5.73 4.62
CA GLY A 47 -16.38 4.27 4.69
C GLY A 47 -15.42 3.57 3.73
N LEU A 48 -14.70 4.32 2.89
CA LEU A 48 -13.64 3.79 2.04
C LEU A 48 -12.32 3.76 2.80
N GLY A 49 -11.60 2.65 2.68
CA GLY A 49 -10.26 2.46 3.20
C GLY A 49 -9.23 2.42 2.07
N ILE A 50 -8.37 3.44 2.00
CA ILE A 50 -7.34 3.60 0.97
C ILE A 50 -5.98 3.52 1.62
N LEU A 51 -5.15 2.58 1.18
CA LEU A 51 -3.76 2.46 1.60
C LEU A 51 -2.84 3.14 0.59
N VAL A 52 -1.88 3.91 1.07
CA VAL A 52 -0.77 4.43 0.26
C VAL A 52 0.49 3.65 0.64
N ASP A 53 1.03 2.93 -0.33
CA ASP A 53 2.18 2.04 -0.26
C ASP A 53 2.01 0.83 0.67
N ALA A 54 2.40 -0.34 0.16
CA ALA A 54 2.37 -1.63 0.83
C ALA A 54 3.79 -2.23 0.88
N GLY A 55 4.66 -1.61 1.68
CA GLY A 55 6.05 -2.05 1.89
C GLY A 55 6.16 -3.35 2.70
N PRO A 56 7.39 -3.81 3.00
CA PRO A 56 7.63 -5.07 3.73
C PRO A 56 6.99 -5.12 5.13
N ASP A 57 6.67 -3.97 5.71
CA ASP A 57 6.03 -3.88 7.02
C ASP A 57 4.49 -3.92 6.94
N PHE A 58 3.90 -4.01 5.73
CA PHE A 58 2.45 -4.00 5.48
C PHE A 58 1.67 -4.88 6.46
N ARG A 59 2.06 -6.16 6.57
CA ARG A 59 1.39 -7.09 7.48
C ARG A 59 1.36 -6.58 8.93
N MET A 60 2.49 -6.09 9.43
CA MET A 60 2.58 -5.61 10.81
C MET A 60 1.83 -4.29 11.00
N GLN A 61 1.84 -3.43 10.00
CA GLN A 61 1.08 -2.18 9.99
C GLN A 61 -0.42 -2.45 10.06
N MET A 62 -0.94 -3.37 9.24
CA MET A 62 -2.36 -3.75 9.26
C MET A 62 -2.78 -4.33 10.63
N LEU A 63 -1.98 -5.24 11.19
CA LEU A 63 -2.24 -5.86 12.49
C LEU A 63 -2.17 -4.85 13.64
N ALA A 64 -1.21 -3.93 13.63
CA ALA A 64 -1.03 -2.95 14.69
C ALA A 64 -2.19 -1.94 14.78
N HIS A 65 -2.90 -1.74 13.67
CA HIS A 65 -4.03 -0.80 13.57
C HIS A 65 -5.39 -1.50 13.43
N ASP A 66 -5.44 -2.83 13.54
CA ASP A 66 -6.65 -3.65 13.38
C ASP A 66 -7.38 -3.37 12.04
N LEU A 67 -6.60 -3.19 10.97
CA LEU A 67 -7.12 -2.96 9.64
C LEU A 67 -7.33 -4.30 8.93
N CYS A 68 -8.57 -4.63 8.61
CA CYS A 68 -8.95 -5.90 7.98
C CYS A 68 -9.61 -5.73 6.60
N HIS A 69 -9.67 -4.52 6.10
CA HIS A 69 -10.33 -4.20 4.83
C HIS A 69 -9.60 -3.05 4.12
N LEU A 70 -9.46 -3.18 2.78
CA LEU A 70 -8.93 -2.14 1.90
C LEU A 70 -9.80 -2.06 0.64
N ASP A 71 -10.21 -0.85 0.27
CA ASP A 71 -10.92 -0.61 -0.99
C ASP A 71 -9.95 -0.33 -2.13
N ALA A 72 -8.80 0.30 -1.83
CA ALA A 72 -7.76 0.56 -2.80
C ALA A 72 -6.37 0.60 -2.17
N ILE A 73 -5.37 0.29 -2.98
CA ILE A 73 -3.96 0.48 -2.68
C ILE A 73 -3.40 1.42 -3.75
N LEU A 74 -2.84 2.55 -3.34
CA LEU A 74 -2.16 3.49 -4.22
C LEU A 74 -0.65 3.30 -4.05
N LEU A 75 0.07 3.03 -5.14
CA LEU A 75 1.52 2.89 -5.10
C LEU A 75 2.17 4.16 -5.63
N THR A 76 3.04 4.76 -4.82
CA THR A 76 3.75 5.97 -5.19
C THR A 76 4.87 5.69 -6.19
N HIS A 77 5.59 4.57 -6.05
CA HIS A 77 6.64 4.14 -6.96
C HIS A 77 7.01 2.65 -6.74
N ASN A 78 7.95 2.13 -7.53
CA ASN A 78 8.28 0.71 -7.62
C ASN A 78 9.30 0.18 -6.62
N HIS A 79 9.86 1.00 -5.72
CA HIS A 79 10.86 0.54 -4.76
C HIS A 79 10.27 -0.48 -3.76
N LYS A 80 11.12 -1.39 -3.30
CA LYS A 80 10.70 -2.51 -2.44
C LYS A 80 10.18 -2.10 -1.08
N ASP A 81 10.62 -0.98 -0.54
CA ASP A 81 10.10 -0.41 0.70
C ASP A 81 8.66 0.12 0.55
N HIS A 82 8.15 0.24 -0.69
CA HIS A 82 6.77 0.65 -1.01
C HIS A 82 5.90 -0.48 -1.59
N THR A 83 6.51 -1.53 -2.17
CA THR A 83 5.78 -2.61 -2.86
C THR A 83 6.00 -4.00 -2.26
N GLY A 84 7.01 -4.18 -1.41
CA GLY A 84 7.47 -5.52 -0.98
C GLY A 84 6.51 -6.31 -0.08
N GLY A 85 5.43 -5.71 0.39
CA GLY A 85 4.39 -6.36 1.19
C GLY A 85 3.14 -6.77 0.40
N LEU A 86 3.09 -6.52 -0.91
CA LEU A 86 1.91 -6.78 -1.73
C LEU A 86 1.49 -8.26 -1.76
N ASP A 87 2.39 -9.21 -1.52
CA ASP A 87 2.02 -10.63 -1.45
C ASP A 87 1.07 -10.92 -0.29
N ASP A 88 1.20 -10.22 0.84
CA ASP A 88 0.36 -10.41 2.02
C ASP A 88 -1.09 -9.91 1.83
N VAL A 89 -1.36 -9.16 0.75
CA VAL A 89 -2.70 -8.72 0.37
C VAL A 89 -3.64 -9.90 0.10
N ARG A 90 -3.10 -11.08 -0.22
CA ARG A 90 -3.89 -12.31 -0.39
C ARG A 90 -4.78 -12.65 0.80
N SER A 91 -4.37 -12.26 2.02
CA SER A 91 -5.20 -12.45 3.22
C SER A 91 -6.53 -11.70 3.10
N LEU A 92 -6.50 -10.48 2.57
CA LEU A 92 -7.69 -9.67 2.33
C LEU A 92 -8.52 -10.23 1.17
N ASN A 93 -7.88 -10.77 0.11
CA ASN A 93 -8.61 -11.44 -0.97
C ASN A 93 -9.47 -12.61 -0.42
N TYR A 94 -8.94 -13.39 0.54
CA TYR A 94 -9.69 -14.48 1.17
C TYR A 94 -10.85 -13.99 2.03
N ILE A 95 -10.66 -12.90 2.78
CA ILE A 95 -11.69 -12.33 3.67
C ILE A 95 -12.79 -11.68 2.83
N ASP A 96 -12.42 -10.82 1.91
CA ASP A 96 -13.34 -9.99 1.13
C ASP A 96 -13.92 -10.70 -0.10
N LYS A 97 -13.37 -11.88 -0.46
CA LYS A 97 -13.74 -12.65 -1.66
C LYS A 97 -13.63 -11.84 -2.95
N ARG A 98 -12.63 -10.97 -3.04
CA ARG A 98 -12.40 -10.09 -4.19
C ARG A 98 -10.91 -9.84 -4.42
N ALA A 99 -10.56 -9.43 -5.64
CA ALA A 99 -9.24 -8.93 -5.97
C ALA A 99 -8.96 -7.61 -5.24
N ALA A 100 -7.70 -7.32 -4.98
CA ALA A 100 -7.27 -6.02 -4.50
C ALA A 100 -7.17 -5.04 -5.66
N GLU A 101 -7.75 -3.86 -5.50
CA GLU A 101 -7.68 -2.79 -6.48
C GLU A 101 -6.41 -1.97 -6.25
N ILE A 102 -5.45 -2.06 -7.15
CA ILE A 102 -4.13 -1.43 -7.03
C ILE A 102 -3.98 -0.39 -8.14
N TYR A 103 -3.68 0.83 -7.74
CA TYR A 103 -3.53 2.00 -8.61
C TYR A 103 -2.06 2.41 -8.63
N CYS A 104 -1.47 2.49 -9.80
CA CYS A 104 -0.07 2.87 -9.95
C CYS A 104 0.23 3.41 -11.35
N GLU A 105 1.35 4.10 -11.51
CA GLU A 105 1.84 4.48 -12.82
C GLU A 105 2.24 3.28 -13.68
N ARG A 106 2.32 3.48 -15.00
CA ARG A 106 2.65 2.43 -15.97
C ARG A 106 3.96 1.71 -15.68
N ASN A 107 5.02 2.45 -15.35
CA ASN A 107 6.33 1.91 -15.01
C ASN A 107 6.29 0.99 -13.78
N VAL A 108 5.52 1.38 -12.76
CA VAL A 108 5.32 0.56 -11.54
C VAL A 108 4.58 -0.73 -11.88
N LEU A 109 3.51 -0.65 -12.68
CA LEU A 109 2.77 -1.81 -13.15
C LEU A 109 3.68 -2.80 -13.91
N ASP A 110 4.49 -2.30 -14.84
CA ASP A 110 5.38 -3.12 -15.66
C ASP A 110 6.43 -3.84 -14.80
N ASP A 111 6.87 -3.23 -13.70
CA ASP A 111 7.78 -3.86 -12.76
C ASP A 111 7.08 -4.86 -11.83
N LEU A 112 5.85 -4.59 -11.38
CA LEU A 112 5.08 -5.57 -10.61
C LEU A 112 4.84 -6.87 -11.39
N ILE A 113 4.55 -6.79 -12.68
CA ILE A 113 4.38 -7.99 -13.53
C ILE A 113 5.66 -8.82 -13.59
N LYS A 114 6.83 -8.17 -13.67
CA LYS A 114 8.13 -8.87 -13.66
C LYS A 114 8.46 -9.49 -12.31
N GLU A 115 8.14 -8.80 -11.23
CA GLU A 115 8.50 -9.19 -9.87
C GLU A 115 7.59 -10.27 -9.27
N TYR A 116 6.31 -10.27 -9.66
CA TYR A 116 5.30 -11.18 -9.16
C TYR A 116 4.69 -12.03 -10.30
N PRO A 117 5.50 -12.73 -11.12
CA PRO A 117 5.00 -13.46 -12.31
C PRO A 117 3.95 -14.50 -11.96
N TYR A 118 3.99 -15.08 -10.76
CA TYR A 118 3.04 -16.10 -10.30
C TYR A 118 1.64 -15.52 -10.04
N VAL A 119 1.51 -14.22 -9.80
CA VAL A 119 0.22 -13.54 -9.64
C VAL A 119 -0.53 -13.49 -10.98
N PHE A 120 0.21 -13.40 -12.08
CA PHE A 120 -0.31 -13.27 -13.44
C PHE A 120 -0.22 -14.56 -14.26
N ALA A 121 0.33 -15.62 -13.68
CA ALA A 121 0.50 -16.90 -14.37
C ALA A 121 -0.82 -17.58 -14.71
N PHE A 122 -0.83 -18.36 -15.82
CA PHE A 122 -1.94 -19.23 -16.16
C PHE A 122 -1.41 -20.67 -16.45
N PRO A 123 -1.91 -21.72 -15.78
CA PRO A 123 -2.87 -21.67 -14.69
C PRO A 123 -2.29 -21.00 -13.45
N LYS A 124 -3.14 -20.27 -12.71
CA LYS A 124 -2.74 -19.56 -11.49
C LYS A 124 -2.67 -20.53 -10.31
N TYR A 125 -1.66 -20.37 -9.45
CA TYR A 125 -1.60 -21.05 -8.17
C TYR A 125 -2.74 -20.58 -7.25
N PRO A 126 -3.55 -21.48 -6.65
CA PRO A 126 -4.72 -21.10 -5.89
C PRO A 126 -4.47 -20.22 -4.67
N GLY A 127 -3.23 -20.21 -4.14
CA GLY A 127 -2.82 -19.38 -3.01
C GLY A 127 -2.16 -18.06 -3.40
N ALA A 128 -2.05 -17.75 -4.70
CA ALA A 128 -1.49 -16.47 -5.15
C ALA A 128 -2.47 -15.32 -4.90
N PRO A 129 -1.96 -14.12 -4.61
CA PRO A 129 -2.81 -12.94 -4.50
C PRO A 129 -3.61 -12.67 -5.78
N GLU A 130 -4.75 -12.03 -5.61
CA GLU A 130 -5.56 -11.54 -6.73
C GLU A 130 -5.51 -10.02 -6.76
N TRP A 131 -5.03 -9.47 -7.87
CA TRP A 131 -4.88 -8.04 -8.08
C TRP A 131 -5.56 -7.59 -9.36
N HIS A 132 -6.24 -6.45 -9.29
CA HIS A 132 -6.62 -5.65 -10.44
C HIS A 132 -5.72 -4.41 -10.47
N LEU A 133 -4.94 -4.26 -11.54
CA LEU A 133 -4.01 -3.15 -11.69
C LEU A 133 -4.62 -2.05 -12.55
N HIS A 134 -4.70 -0.85 -12.00
CA HIS A 134 -5.21 0.34 -12.66
C HIS A 134 -4.05 1.30 -12.92
N VAL A 135 -3.87 1.66 -14.18
CA VAL A 135 -2.87 2.67 -14.54
C VAL A 135 -3.44 4.05 -14.30
N ILE A 136 -2.71 4.83 -13.52
CA ILE A 136 -3.00 6.25 -13.26
C ILE A 136 -1.89 7.11 -13.86
N ASP A 137 -2.20 8.38 -14.06
CA ASP A 137 -1.30 9.41 -14.54
C ASP A 137 -1.50 10.70 -13.72
N GLU A 138 -1.03 11.84 -14.23
CA GLU A 138 -1.16 13.15 -13.58
C GLU A 138 -2.61 13.69 -13.53
N ASN A 139 -3.55 13.03 -14.19
CA ASN A 139 -4.94 13.45 -14.19
C ASN A 139 -5.68 12.89 -12.97
N PRO A 140 -6.73 13.59 -12.50
CA PRO A 140 -7.61 13.05 -11.47
C PRO A 140 -8.23 11.72 -11.92
N PHE A 141 -8.24 10.74 -11.02
CA PHE A 141 -8.83 9.43 -11.28
C PHE A 141 -9.85 9.07 -10.20
N LEU A 142 -10.66 8.06 -10.49
CA LEU A 142 -11.68 7.57 -9.59
C LEU A 142 -11.19 6.29 -8.93
N VAL A 143 -11.28 6.22 -7.62
CA VAL A 143 -11.14 4.97 -6.88
C VAL A 143 -12.52 4.31 -6.85
N TYR A 144 -12.62 3.13 -7.47
CA TYR A 144 -13.86 2.34 -7.50
C TYR A 144 -13.83 1.35 -6.33
N PRO A 145 -14.60 1.58 -5.26
CA PRO A 145 -14.82 0.54 -4.29
C PRO A 145 -15.60 -0.60 -4.97
N ASN A 146 -15.24 -1.85 -4.66
CA ASN A 146 -15.96 -3.03 -5.12
C ASN A 146 -17.35 -3.18 -4.46
N ALA A 147 -17.98 -2.10 -4.06
CA ALA A 147 -19.29 -2.09 -3.43
C ALA A 147 -20.39 -1.88 -4.48
N LYS A 148 -21.52 -2.54 -4.27
CA LYS A 148 -22.69 -2.51 -5.15
C LYS A 148 -23.38 -1.14 -5.23
N ASP A 149 -23.00 -0.19 -4.36
CA ASP A 149 -23.53 1.18 -4.31
C ASP A 149 -22.35 2.16 -4.38
N MET A 150 -22.09 2.66 -5.61
CA MET A 150 -20.92 3.49 -5.90
C MET A 150 -21.14 4.95 -5.46
N GLU A 151 -20.42 5.41 -4.43
CA GLU A 151 -20.05 6.82 -4.34
C GLU A 151 -18.65 7.00 -4.93
N LEU A 152 -18.54 7.95 -5.88
CA LEU A 152 -17.28 8.24 -6.57
C LEU A 152 -16.41 9.13 -5.68
N VAL A 153 -15.21 8.67 -5.36
CA VAL A 153 -14.20 9.47 -4.66
C VAL A 153 -13.17 9.95 -5.66
N TRP A 154 -12.96 11.26 -5.73
CA TRP A 154 -11.92 11.87 -6.52
C TRP A 154 -10.63 11.92 -5.69
N VAL A 155 -9.59 11.27 -6.16
CA VAL A 155 -8.24 11.38 -5.60
C VAL A 155 -7.42 12.22 -6.57
N HIS A 156 -6.92 13.36 -6.11
CA HIS A 156 -5.93 14.13 -6.85
C HIS A 156 -4.55 13.59 -6.47
N ASP A 157 -3.79 13.18 -7.46
CA ASP A 157 -2.38 12.90 -7.26
C ASP A 157 -1.67 14.22 -6.89
N VAL A 158 -1.12 14.28 -5.70
CA VAL A 158 -0.17 15.31 -5.27
C VAL A 158 1.24 14.77 -5.53
N GLY A 159 1.47 14.33 -6.76
CA GLY A 159 2.71 13.72 -7.18
C GLY A 159 3.92 14.62 -6.95
N TYR A 160 4.70 14.28 -5.93
CA TYR A 160 6.10 14.70 -5.89
C TYR A 160 6.88 13.80 -6.83
N HIS A 161 7.12 14.28 -8.05
CA HIS A 161 8.07 13.64 -8.95
C HIS A 161 9.47 13.73 -8.34
N TYR A 162 9.91 12.66 -7.70
CA TYR A 162 11.33 12.47 -7.44
C TYR A 162 11.99 12.18 -8.80
N LYS A 163 12.54 13.23 -9.44
CA LYS A 163 13.56 13.02 -10.46
C LYS A 163 14.80 12.53 -9.73
N THR A 164 15.02 11.22 -9.75
CA THR A 164 16.36 10.69 -9.47
C THR A 164 17.32 11.26 -10.49
N PRO A 165 18.51 11.76 -10.07
CA PRO A 165 19.52 12.28 -10.97
C PRO A 165 20.07 11.20 -11.90
#